data_91fa36c98e1bc726041158b34397c1d9
#
_entry.id   91fa36c98e1bc726041158b34397c1d9
#
_cell.length_a   1.000
_cell.length_b   1.000
_cell.length_c   1.000
_cell.angle_alpha   90.00
_cell.angle_beta   90.00
_cell.angle_gamma   90.00
#
_symmetry.space_group_name_H-M   'P 1'
#
loop_
_entity.id
_entity.type
_entity.pdbx_description
1 polymer ?
#
loop_
_entity_poly.entity_id
_entity_poly.type
_entity_poly.pdbx_seq_one_letter_code
_entity_poly.pdbx_strand_id
1 'polypeptide(L)'
;MGEILLTSYSSSHDISLNAPDVSTGGDLPKRWTIDKNTGRRLLVKSGRTGQEPMNEVIASRLCARLGVPAVPYSLARSGNRLVCTCEDMLTNHEELVSAWQVLQSAKTTNGLNSHDQWIHAATGFGADGRAVRDATDDWLVVDYLMRNTDRHYNNFGLIRDIETLAVRPAPIYDTGASLWSGELDVDGRDWFAKPFYSATGRPSALRQLKLVEDWSRFDLDALSDWPDEVAHELSRMRMFAPERLDAIRVQLVKRIGMLRRIREGEVLRVSGPIRNKTDLMDRFGETLRKNLGQRDGDARSVGTGPDALSRHLNR
;
A
#
# COMPACT_ATOMS: atom_id res chain seq x y z
N MET A 1 14.56 4.06 20.25
CA MET A 1 14.08 3.62 18.92
C MET A 1 14.79 2.34 18.54
N GLY A 2 14.03 1.24 18.31
CA GLY A 2 14.65 -0.03 17.91
C GLY A 2 14.94 -0.02 16.41
N GLU A 3 16.16 -0.38 16.02
CA GLU A 3 16.51 -0.62 14.61
C GLU A 3 15.66 -1.74 14.01
N ILE A 4 15.39 -1.66 12.69
CA ILE A 4 14.79 -2.79 11.98
C ILE A 4 15.83 -3.91 11.89
N LEU A 5 15.61 -5.00 12.61
CA LEU A 5 16.48 -6.16 12.57
C LEU A 5 16.19 -6.99 11.32
N LEU A 6 17.23 -7.24 10.53
CA LEU A 6 17.20 -8.20 9.42
C LEU A 6 17.38 -9.61 9.97
N THR A 7 16.34 -10.42 9.96
CA THR A 7 16.45 -11.85 10.24
C THR A 7 16.77 -12.61 8.96
N SER A 8 17.74 -13.53 9.00
CA SER A 8 17.97 -14.45 7.89
C SER A 8 16.92 -15.56 7.94
N TYR A 9 16.17 -15.68 6.85
CA TYR A 9 15.13 -16.67 6.71
C TYR A 9 15.60 -17.79 5.78
N SER A 10 15.73 -19.01 6.32
CA SER A 10 16.05 -20.23 5.56
C SER A 10 14.78 -21.07 5.43
N SER A 11 14.21 -21.12 4.24
CA SER A 11 13.01 -21.91 3.95
C SER A 11 13.41 -23.32 3.51
N SER A 12 13.24 -24.31 4.35
CA SER A 12 13.40 -25.71 3.98
C SER A 12 12.07 -26.46 3.76
N HIS A 13 10.91 -25.76 3.92
CA HIS A 13 9.58 -26.32 3.66
C HIS A 13 8.73 -25.25 3.02
N ASP A 14 8.95 -25.01 1.72
CA ASP A 14 8.12 -24.09 0.95
C ASP A 14 6.82 -24.79 0.56
N ILE A 15 5.71 -24.32 1.08
CA ILE A 15 4.39 -24.61 0.51
C ILE A 15 4.38 -23.93 -0.86
N SER A 16 4.18 -24.70 -1.92
CA SER A 16 4.18 -24.19 -3.28
C SER A 16 3.19 -23.03 -3.42
N LEU A 17 3.64 -21.91 -4.00
CA LEU A 17 2.80 -20.77 -4.34
C LEU A 17 1.65 -21.10 -5.31
N ASN A 18 1.69 -22.29 -5.91
CA ASN A 18 0.71 -22.80 -6.87
C ASN A 18 -0.32 -23.74 -6.23
N ALA A 19 -0.38 -23.84 -4.90
CA ALA A 19 -1.42 -24.59 -4.25
C ALA A 19 -2.77 -23.88 -4.47
N PRO A 20 -3.78 -24.53 -5.09
CA PRO A 20 -5.04 -23.87 -5.48
C PRO A 20 -5.89 -23.39 -4.32
N ASP A 21 -5.62 -23.84 -3.13
CA ASP A 21 -6.30 -23.55 -1.86
C ASP A 21 -5.70 -22.37 -1.09
N VAL A 22 -4.60 -21.78 -1.57
CA VAL A 22 -3.94 -20.63 -0.93
C VAL A 22 -4.01 -19.41 -1.85
N SER A 23 -5.22 -18.86 -2.00
CA SER A 23 -5.40 -17.59 -2.69
C SER A 23 -4.77 -16.47 -1.87
N THR A 24 -3.57 -16.05 -2.28
CA THR A 24 -2.88 -14.89 -1.69
C THR A 24 -3.25 -13.59 -2.41
N GLY A 25 -4.40 -13.35 -2.91
CA GLY A 25 -4.83 -12.17 -3.66
C GLY A 25 -3.74 -11.09 -3.89
N GLY A 26 -3.67 -10.49 -5.06
CA GLY A 26 -2.72 -9.43 -5.41
C GLY A 26 -1.48 -9.90 -6.21
N ASP A 27 -0.86 -8.95 -6.93
CA ASP A 27 0.12 -9.16 -8.01
C ASP A 27 1.58 -9.40 -7.57
N LEU A 28 1.91 -9.23 -6.28
CA LEU A 28 3.29 -9.40 -5.80
C LEU A 28 3.55 -10.86 -5.40
N PRO A 29 4.76 -11.40 -5.66
CA PRO A 29 5.11 -12.76 -5.24
C PRO A 29 5.01 -12.90 -3.72
N LYS A 30 4.16 -13.81 -3.29
CA LYS A 30 3.87 -14.12 -1.87
C LYS A 30 3.93 -15.63 -1.68
N ARG A 31 4.28 -16.07 -0.48
CA ARG A 31 4.20 -17.48 -0.11
C ARG A 31 3.92 -17.63 1.38
N TRP A 32 3.18 -18.65 1.72
CA TRP A 32 3.03 -19.09 3.10
C TRP A 32 4.15 -20.05 3.48
N THR A 33 4.56 -19.99 4.72
CA THR A 33 5.53 -20.89 5.33
C THR A 33 5.20 -21.07 6.80
N ILE A 34 5.88 -21.98 7.47
CA ILE A 34 5.74 -22.19 8.91
C ILE A 34 7.04 -21.79 9.59
N ASP A 35 6.93 -20.93 10.61
CA ASP A 35 8.04 -20.61 11.50
C ASP A 35 8.39 -21.87 12.29
N LYS A 36 9.63 -22.33 12.14
CA LYS A 36 10.09 -23.56 12.80
C LYS A 36 10.20 -23.45 14.32
N ASN A 37 10.34 -22.25 14.85
CA ASN A 37 10.50 -22.01 16.28
C ASN A 37 9.13 -21.93 16.98
N THR A 38 8.15 -21.33 16.32
CA THR A 38 6.83 -21.06 16.90
C THR A 38 5.73 -21.97 16.37
N GLY A 39 5.95 -22.65 15.23
CA GLY A 39 4.93 -23.43 14.53
C GLY A 39 3.85 -22.58 13.85
N ARG A 40 3.98 -21.25 13.89
CA ARG A 40 2.98 -20.33 13.30
C ARG A 40 3.15 -20.18 11.79
N ARG A 41 2.04 -19.94 11.12
CA ARG A 41 2.05 -19.62 9.68
C ARG A 41 2.60 -18.20 9.48
N LEU A 42 3.55 -18.07 8.55
CA LEU A 42 4.13 -16.80 8.15
C LEU A 42 3.84 -16.55 6.67
N LEU A 43 3.37 -15.35 6.37
CA LEU A 43 3.33 -14.84 5.00
C LEU A 43 4.67 -14.17 4.70
N VAL A 44 5.33 -14.60 3.64
CA VAL A 44 6.55 -13.99 3.09
C VAL A 44 6.17 -13.23 1.84
N LYS A 45 6.44 -11.92 1.80
CA LYS A 45 6.15 -11.05 0.66
C LYS A 45 7.45 -10.45 0.11
N SER A 46 7.59 -10.46 -1.21
CA SER A 46 8.64 -9.70 -1.91
C SER A 46 8.03 -8.51 -2.67
N GLY A 47 8.87 -7.72 -3.33
CA GLY A 47 8.44 -6.59 -4.13
C GLY A 47 8.95 -6.66 -5.56
N ARG A 48 8.41 -5.81 -6.44
CA ARG A 48 8.89 -5.62 -7.83
C ARG A 48 10.08 -4.67 -7.86
N THR A 49 10.02 -3.59 -7.09
CA THR A 49 11.09 -2.58 -7.00
C THR A 49 12.11 -2.93 -5.92
N GLY A 50 11.75 -3.84 -5.00
CA GLY A 50 12.53 -4.17 -3.81
C GLY A 50 12.28 -3.22 -2.63
N GLN A 51 11.58 -2.10 -2.82
CA GLN A 51 11.22 -1.15 -1.77
C GLN A 51 9.98 -1.60 -0.99
N GLU A 52 9.06 -2.33 -1.61
CA GLU A 52 7.77 -2.70 -1.05
C GLU A 52 7.86 -3.43 0.31
N PRO A 53 8.79 -4.39 0.52
CA PRO A 53 8.96 -5.01 1.83
C PRO A 53 9.32 -4.02 2.94
N MET A 54 10.15 -3.01 2.63
CA MET A 54 10.51 -1.96 3.57
C MET A 54 9.30 -1.06 3.86
N ASN A 55 8.51 -0.73 2.84
CA ASN A 55 7.30 0.07 3.00
C ASN A 55 6.29 -0.59 3.94
N GLU A 56 6.11 -1.92 3.86
CA GLU A 56 5.25 -2.67 4.79
C GLU A 56 5.71 -2.50 6.24
N VAL A 57 7.01 -2.61 6.48
CA VAL A 57 7.58 -2.46 7.84
C VAL A 57 7.46 -1.01 8.34
N ILE A 58 7.74 -0.04 7.48
CA ILE A 58 7.61 1.39 7.82
C ILE A 58 6.15 1.72 8.16
N ALA A 59 5.18 1.23 7.35
CA ALA A 59 3.77 1.44 7.61
C ALA A 59 3.30 0.79 8.92
N SER A 60 3.75 -0.42 9.21
CA SER A 60 3.47 -1.11 10.47
C SER A 60 3.96 -0.31 11.69
N ARG A 61 5.15 0.30 11.60
CA ARG A 61 5.69 1.16 12.66
C ARG A 61 4.94 2.49 12.78
N LEU A 62 4.56 3.09 11.64
CA LEU A 62 3.72 4.28 11.63
C LEU A 62 2.40 4.01 12.36
N CYS A 63 1.74 2.89 12.05
CA CYS A 63 0.51 2.48 12.70
C CYS A 63 0.71 2.30 14.21
N ALA A 64 1.80 1.66 14.63
CA ALA A 64 2.12 1.51 16.06
C ALA A 64 2.30 2.86 16.77
N ARG A 65 2.93 3.86 16.12
CA ARG A 65 3.07 5.23 16.67
C ARG A 65 1.73 5.94 16.82
N LEU A 66 0.80 5.69 15.90
CA LEU A 66 -0.53 6.29 15.91
C LEU A 66 -1.56 5.51 16.74
N GLY A 67 -1.18 4.35 17.30
CA GLY A 67 -2.12 3.46 17.99
C GLY A 67 -3.16 2.80 17.07
N VAL A 68 -2.83 2.68 15.79
CA VAL A 68 -3.71 2.13 14.74
C VAL A 68 -3.48 0.63 14.58
N PRO A 69 -4.53 -0.20 14.56
CA PRO A 69 -4.39 -1.64 14.31
C PRO A 69 -3.83 -1.94 12.93
N ALA A 70 -2.69 -2.63 12.88
CA ALA A 70 -2.05 -3.04 11.63
C ALA A 70 -1.36 -4.40 11.78
N VAL A 71 -1.17 -5.10 10.67
CA VAL A 71 -0.38 -6.32 10.64
C VAL A 71 1.09 -5.97 10.92
N PRO A 72 1.74 -6.58 11.92
CA PRO A 72 3.13 -6.32 12.24
C PRO A 72 4.05 -7.03 11.25
N TYR A 73 4.73 -6.25 10.42
CA TYR A 73 5.70 -6.77 9.46
C TYR A 73 7.13 -6.68 10.00
N SER A 74 7.92 -7.71 9.69
CA SER A 74 9.36 -7.75 9.95
C SER A 74 10.14 -7.90 8.65
N LEU A 75 11.34 -7.28 8.59
CA LEU A 75 12.23 -7.42 7.44
C LEU A 75 13.02 -8.72 7.53
N ALA A 76 13.17 -9.39 6.37
CA ALA A 76 13.95 -10.61 6.25
C ALA A 76 14.66 -10.67 4.89
N ARG A 77 15.55 -11.65 4.72
CA ARG A 77 16.16 -11.98 3.44
C ARG A 77 15.78 -13.38 2.99
N SER A 78 15.47 -13.51 1.71
CA SER A 78 15.30 -14.80 1.03
C SER A 78 16.35 -14.86 -0.09
N GLY A 79 17.46 -15.57 0.14
CA GLY A 79 18.66 -15.44 -0.68
C GLY A 79 19.16 -13.99 -0.70
N ASN A 80 19.34 -13.44 -1.89
CA ASN A 80 19.78 -12.05 -2.07
C ASN A 80 18.65 -11.02 -2.09
N ARG A 81 17.39 -11.46 -1.99
CA ARG A 81 16.24 -10.55 -2.06
C ARG A 81 15.78 -10.11 -0.68
N LEU A 82 15.46 -8.83 -0.56
CA LEU A 82 14.75 -8.30 0.59
C LEU A 82 13.30 -8.75 0.53
N VAL A 83 12.78 -9.24 1.65
CA VAL A 83 11.38 -9.65 1.82
C VAL A 83 10.87 -9.11 3.14
N CYS A 84 9.56 -9.02 3.31
CA CYS A 84 8.96 -8.86 4.62
C CYS A 84 8.17 -10.11 5.00
N THR A 85 8.03 -10.32 6.30
CA THR A 85 7.28 -11.43 6.87
C THR A 85 6.28 -10.90 7.89
N CYS A 86 5.13 -11.53 7.98
CA CYS A 86 4.19 -11.34 9.06
C CYS A 86 3.56 -12.67 9.45
N GLU A 87 3.16 -12.81 10.70
CA GLU A 87 2.31 -13.91 11.11
C GLU A 87 0.94 -13.82 10.44
N ASP A 88 0.27 -14.95 10.31
CA ASP A 88 -1.12 -14.97 9.86
C ASP A 88 -1.96 -14.14 10.85
N MET A 89 -2.68 -13.16 10.32
CA MET A 89 -3.53 -12.30 11.15
C MET A 89 -4.87 -12.98 11.53
N LEU A 90 -5.12 -14.15 10.95
CA LEU A 90 -6.34 -14.93 11.17
C LEU A 90 -6.05 -16.11 12.09
N THR A 91 -6.99 -16.42 12.94
CA THR A 91 -7.05 -17.69 13.67
C THR A 91 -7.64 -18.79 12.79
N ASN A 92 -7.65 -20.03 13.27
CA ASN A 92 -8.25 -21.17 12.53
C ASN A 92 -9.78 -21.05 12.35
N HIS A 93 -10.42 -20.18 13.13
CA HIS A 93 -11.88 -19.95 13.13
C HIS A 93 -12.25 -18.63 12.48
N GLU A 94 -11.30 -17.92 11.86
CA GLU A 94 -11.53 -16.63 11.24
C GLU A 94 -11.28 -16.67 9.73
N GLU A 95 -12.03 -15.84 9.03
CA GLU A 95 -11.84 -15.57 7.60
C GLU A 95 -11.75 -14.07 7.33
N LEU A 96 -10.94 -13.71 6.35
CA LEU A 96 -10.90 -12.36 5.82
C LEU A 96 -11.92 -12.20 4.70
N VAL A 97 -12.87 -11.30 4.89
CA VAL A 97 -13.87 -10.92 3.89
C VAL A 97 -13.50 -9.55 3.34
N SER A 98 -13.05 -9.48 2.10
CA SER A 98 -12.64 -8.22 1.49
C SER A 98 -13.80 -7.24 1.38
N ALA A 99 -13.51 -5.94 1.39
CA ALA A 99 -14.52 -4.91 1.18
C ALA A 99 -15.27 -5.10 -0.15
N TRP A 100 -14.58 -5.65 -1.17
CA TRP A 100 -15.24 -6.03 -2.43
C TRP A 100 -16.36 -7.06 -2.19
N GLN A 101 -16.06 -8.15 -1.47
CA GLN A 101 -17.06 -9.19 -1.18
C GLN A 101 -18.21 -8.66 -0.34
N VAL A 102 -17.91 -7.84 0.68
CA VAL A 102 -18.92 -7.20 1.53
C VAL A 102 -19.86 -6.33 0.70
N LEU A 103 -19.31 -5.47 -0.17
CA LEU A 103 -20.10 -4.61 -1.05
C LEU A 103 -20.95 -5.40 -2.06
N GLN A 104 -20.44 -6.52 -2.59
CA GLN A 104 -21.21 -7.39 -3.50
C GLN A 104 -22.37 -8.10 -2.78
N SER A 105 -22.23 -8.40 -1.50
CA SER A 105 -23.30 -9.05 -0.70
C SER A 105 -24.38 -8.06 -0.24
N ALA A 106 -24.09 -6.77 -0.24
CA ALA A 106 -25.02 -5.74 0.21
C ALA A 106 -26.02 -5.37 -0.88
N LYS A 107 -27.24 -5.04 -0.47
CA LYS A 107 -28.24 -4.40 -1.37
C LYS A 107 -27.72 -3.00 -1.73
N THR A 108 -27.75 -2.69 -3.03
CA THR A 108 -27.37 -1.35 -3.51
C THR A 108 -28.30 -0.31 -2.89
N THR A 109 -27.73 0.66 -2.18
CA THR A 109 -28.47 1.79 -1.62
C THR A 109 -28.29 2.99 -2.52
N ASN A 110 -29.33 3.37 -3.23
CA ASN A 110 -29.32 4.54 -4.12
C ASN A 110 -29.09 5.83 -3.32
N GLY A 111 -28.22 6.70 -3.85
CA GLY A 111 -27.98 8.03 -3.28
C GLY A 111 -26.82 8.14 -2.29
N LEU A 112 -26.23 7.05 -1.84
CA LEU A 112 -25.03 7.09 -1.01
C LEU A 112 -23.75 7.23 -1.87
N ASN A 113 -22.77 8.01 -1.39
CA ASN A 113 -21.43 7.98 -1.94
C ASN A 113 -20.71 6.66 -1.61
N SER A 114 -19.60 6.36 -2.23
CA SER A 114 -18.91 5.08 -2.06
C SER A 114 -18.35 4.82 -0.65
N HIS A 115 -18.05 5.87 0.11
CA HIS A 115 -17.66 5.77 1.53
C HIS A 115 -18.85 5.32 2.39
N ASP A 116 -19.98 6.03 2.26
CA ASP A 116 -21.18 5.71 3.03
C ASP A 116 -21.78 4.35 2.64
N GLN A 117 -21.65 3.97 1.35
CA GLN A 117 -21.97 2.61 0.90
C GLN A 117 -21.14 1.55 1.61
N TRP A 118 -19.83 1.80 1.77
CA TRP A 118 -18.95 0.89 2.53
C TRP A 118 -19.39 0.76 3.98
N ILE A 119 -19.57 1.88 4.69
CA ILE A 119 -20.00 1.88 6.09
C ILE A 119 -21.35 1.14 6.25
N HIS A 120 -22.31 1.44 5.37
CA HIS A 120 -23.61 0.79 5.39
C HIS A 120 -23.51 -0.72 5.13
N ALA A 121 -22.74 -1.14 4.12
CA ALA A 121 -22.55 -2.54 3.76
C ALA A 121 -21.86 -3.32 4.89
N ALA A 122 -20.80 -2.77 5.47
CA ALA A 122 -20.04 -3.39 6.56
C ALA A 122 -20.91 -3.54 7.82
N THR A 123 -21.71 -2.54 8.15
CA THR A 123 -22.66 -2.60 9.28
C THR A 123 -23.75 -3.63 9.02
N GLY A 124 -24.30 -3.66 7.81
CA GLY A 124 -25.29 -4.67 7.39
C GLY A 124 -24.71 -6.10 7.34
N PHE A 125 -23.41 -6.25 7.17
CA PHE A 125 -22.69 -7.53 7.23
C PHE A 125 -22.51 -8.03 8.69
N GLY A 126 -22.73 -7.16 9.68
CA GLY A 126 -22.68 -7.51 11.12
C GLY A 126 -21.57 -6.82 11.90
N ALA A 127 -20.77 -5.95 11.29
CA ALA A 127 -19.74 -5.21 11.99
C ALA A 127 -20.35 -4.05 12.83
N ASP A 128 -19.68 -3.68 13.93
CA ASP A 128 -20.00 -2.47 14.66
C ASP A 128 -19.73 -1.22 13.81
N GLY A 129 -20.74 -0.38 13.62
CA GLY A 129 -20.66 0.79 12.74
C GLY A 129 -19.64 1.83 13.20
N ARG A 130 -19.40 1.99 14.50
CA ARG A 130 -18.37 2.89 15.03
C ARG A 130 -16.97 2.33 14.74
N ALA A 131 -16.77 1.04 15.02
CA ALA A 131 -15.49 0.39 14.74
C ALA A 131 -15.13 0.44 13.23
N VAL A 132 -16.13 0.32 12.34
CA VAL A 132 -15.91 0.43 10.88
C VAL A 132 -15.48 1.86 10.49
N ARG A 133 -16.12 2.90 11.06
CA ARG A 133 -15.72 4.30 10.80
C ARG A 133 -14.31 4.56 11.31
N ASP A 134 -14.03 4.16 12.55
CA ASP A 134 -12.71 4.34 13.15
C ASP A 134 -11.60 3.66 12.34
N ALA A 135 -11.82 2.42 11.89
CA ALA A 135 -10.87 1.73 11.02
C ALA A 135 -10.75 2.38 9.63
N THR A 136 -11.83 2.98 9.12
CA THR A 136 -11.81 3.72 7.84
C THR A 136 -10.99 5.00 7.97
N ASP A 137 -11.17 5.76 9.03
CA ASP A 137 -10.36 6.93 9.36
C ASP A 137 -8.87 6.57 9.49
N ASP A 138 -8.57 5.45 10.16
CA ASP A 138 -7.22 4.97 10.39
C ASP A 138 -6.46 4.77 9.06
N TRP A 139 -7.01 3.99 8.14
CA TRP A 139 -6.28 3.75 6.90
C TRP A 139 -6.34 4.93 5.92
N LEU A 140 -7.34 5.82 5.96
CA LEU A 140 -7.32 7.07 5.18
C LEU A 140 -6.12 7.96 5.59
N VAL A 141 -5.88 8.10 6.90
CA VAL A 141 -4.76 8.89 7.43
C VAL A 141 -3.41 8.21 7.14
N VAL A 142 -3.30 6.90 7.39
CA VAL A 142 -2.07 6.13 7.14
C VAL A 142 -1.73 6.12 5.64
N ASP A 143 -2.71 5.86 4.76
CA ASP A 143 -2.50 5.86 3.32
C ASP A 143 -2.06 7.23 2.79
N TYR A 144 -2.59 8.31 3.35
CA TYR A 144 -2.14 9.65 3.01
C TYR A 144 -0.69 9.89 3.46
N LEU A 145 -0.33 9.55 4.69
CA LEU A 145 1.05 9.69 5.19
C LEU A 145 2.03 8.87 4.38
N MET A 146 1.73 7.59 4.19
CA MET A 146 2.54 6.66 3.41
C MET A 146 2.54 6.94 1.91
N ARG A 147 1.63 7.76 1.41
CA ARG A 147 1.38 7.89 -0.02
C ARG A 147 1.08 6.53 -0.67
N ASN A 148 0.20 5.76 -0.05
CA ASN A 148 -0.22 4.49 -0.61
C ASN A 148 -1.06 4.73 -1.89
N THR A 149 -0.69 4.09 -2.98
CA THR A 149 -1.34 4.24 -4.29
C THR A 149 -2.23 3.06 -4.66
N ASP A 150 -2.31 2.03 -3.80
CA ASP A 150 -2.98 0.78 -4.12
C ASP A 150 -4.01 0.31 -3.08
N ARG A 151 -4.63 1.22 -2.32
CA ARG A 151 -5.74 0.88 -1.44
C ARG A 151 -7.02 0.64 -2.24
N HIS A 152 -7.18 -0.55 -2.78
CA HIS A 152 -8.41 -0.98 -3.46
C HIS A 152 -9.27 -1.87 -2.55
N TYR A 153 -10.50 -2.16 -2.95
CA TYR A 153 -11.49 -2.89 -2.13
C TYR A 153 -11.07 -4.33 -1.71
N ASN A 154 -9.99 -4.89 -2.23
CA ASN A 154 -9.43 -6.15 -1.75
C ASN A 154 -8.27 -5.97 -0.75
N ASN A 155 -7.81 -4.73 -0.50
CA ASN A 155 -6.71 -4.43 0.42
C ASN A 155 -7.20 -3.88 1.77
N PHE A 156 -8.47 -4.03 2.06
CA PHE A 156 -9.11 -3.83 3.36
C PHE A 156 -10.41 -4.62 3.41
N GLY A 157 -10.98 -4.79 4.60
CA GLY A 157 -12.21 -5.57 4.77
C GLY A 157 -12.53 -5.84 6.22
N LEU A 158 -13.21 -6.94 6.43
CA LEU A 158 -13.68 -7.42 7.73
C LEU A 158 -13.08 -8.78 8.02
N ILE A 159 -12.88 -9.09 9.28
CA ILE A 159 -12.60 -10.45 9.76
C ILE A 159 -13.87 -10.96 10.41
N ARG A 160 -14.31 -12.13 9.98
CA ARG A 160 -15.48 -12.83 10.52
C ARG A 160 -15.02 -14.11 11.23
N ASP A 161 -15.45 -14.30 12.44
CA ASP A 161 -15.36 -15.58 13.12
C ASP A 161 -16.44 -16.51 12.56
N ILE A 162 -16.06 -17.70 12.08
CA ILE A 162 -16.98 -18.61 11.39
C ILE A 162 -17.87 -19.41 12.36
N GLU A 163 -17.53 -19.47 13.64
CA GLU A 163 -18.31 -20.18 14.66
C GLU A 163 -19.31 -19.23 15.35
N THR A 164 -18.85 -18.06 15.75
CA THR A 164 -19.68 -17.09 16.49
C THR A 164 -20.39 -16.09 15.58
N LEU A 165 -19.96 -15.98 14.32
CA LEU A 165 -20.37 -14.97 13.35
C LEU A 165 -20.06 -13.53 13.79
N ALA A 166 -19.19 -13.34 14.79
CA ALA A 166 -18.72 -12.02 15.18
C ALA A 166 -17.88 -11.40 14.06
N VAL A 167 -18.12 -10.12 13.79
CA VAL A 167 -17.46 -9.38 12.70
C VAL A 167 -16.74 -8.16 13.25
N ARG A 168 -15.49 -7.97 12.81
CA ARG A 168 -14.67 -6.81 13.16
C ARG A 168 -13.91 -6.28 11.95
N PRO A 169 -13.50 -5.00 11.91
CA PRO A 169 -12.58 -4.50 10.89
C PRO A 169 -11.26 -5.28 10.89
N ALA A 170 -10.73 -5.55 9.70
CA ALA A 170 -9.38 -6.08 9.56
C ALA A 170 -8.34 -5.01 9.92
N PRO A 171 -7.20 -5.38 10.55
CA PRO A 171 -6.08 -4.46 10.73
C PRO A 171 -5.55 -3.99 9.37
N ILE A 172 -4.82 -2.88 9.33
CA ILE A 172 -4.19 -2.40 8.09
C ILE A 172 -3.18 -3.43 7.58
N TYR A 173 -3.25 -3.75 6.30
CA TYR A 173 -2.33 -4.63 5.58
C TYR A 173 -2.14 -4.16 4.14
N ASP A 174 -1.15 -4.72 3.46
CA ASP A 174 -0.85 -4.49 2.04
C ASP A 174 -0.60 -3.01 1.69
N THR A 175 0.37 -2.43 2.39
CA THR A 175 0.81 -1.04 2.26
C THR A 175 2.10 -0.88 1.44
N GLY A 176 2.58 -1.95 0.81
CA GLY A 176 3.85 -1.96 0.08
C GLY A 176 3.95 -0.94 -1.06
N ALA A 177 2.84 -0.65 -1.74
CA ALA A 177 2.79 0.32 -2.86
C ALA A 177 2.79 1.78 -2.36
N SER A 178 3.78 2.15 -1.56
CA SER A 178 3.88 3.42 -0.84
C SER A 178 5.21 4.14 -1.11
N LEU A 179 5.36 5.33 -0.53
CA LEU A 179 6.61 6.11 -0.49
C LEU A 179 7.28 6.24 -1.86
N TRP A 180 6.47 6.56 -2.89
CA TRP A 180 6.93 6.70 -4.30
C TRP A 180 7.64 5.45 -4.84
N SER A 181 7.31 4.26 -4.35
CA SER A 181 7.83 3.00 -4.87
C SER A 181 7.50 2.87 -6.36
N GLY A 182 8.51 2.59 -7.20
CA GLY A 182 8.36 2.49 -8.64
C GLY A 182 8.18 3.81 -9.40
N GLU A 183 8.25 4.97 -8.72
CA GLU A 183 8.19 6.28 -9.35
C GLU A 183 9.60 6.88 -9.49
N LEU A 184 9.85 7.61 -10.60
CA LEU A 184 11.13 8.27 -10.83
C LEU A 184 11.29 9.50 -9.93
N ASP A 185 10.22 10.31 -9.83
CA ASP A 185 10.22 11.57 -9.12
C ASP A 185 9.53 11.46 -7.77
N VAL A 186 10.06 12.16 -6.79
CA VAL A 186 9.43 12.39 -5.49
C VAL A 186 8.85 13.80 -5.50
N ASP A 187 7.53 13.92 -5.66
CA ASP A 187 6.84 15.22 -5.69
C ASP A 187 5.71 15.29 -4.66
N GLY A 188 5.25 16.52 -4.42
CA GLY A 188 4.17 16.81 -3.47
C GLY A 188 2.78 16.91 -4.11
N ARG A 189 2.61 16.52 -5.37
CA ARG A 189 1.32 16.59 -6.05
C ARG A 189 0.35 15.61 -5.41
N ASP A 190 -0.91 16.00 -5.38
CA ASP A 190 -1.99 15.10 -5.03
C ASP A 190 -2.08 13.96 -6.05
N TRP A 191 -2.53 12.80 -5.65
CA TRP A 191 -2.58 11.63 -6.51
C TRP A 191 -3.96 11.00 -6.53
N PHE A 192 -4.20 10.20 -7.56
CA PHE A 192 -5.39 9.39 -7.66
C PHE A 192 -5.36 8.33 -6.54
N ALA A 193 -6.23 8.49 -5.55
CA ALA A 193 -6.36 7.56 -4.44
C ALA A 193 -7.68 6.81 -4.53
N LYS A 194 -7.60 5.52 -4.38
CA LYS A 194 -8.74 4.62 -4.18
C LYS A 194 -9.01 4.49 -2.67
N PRO A 195 -10.12 3.89 -2.26
CA PRO A 195 -11.22 3.38 -3.06
C PRO A 195 -12.36 4.37 -3.27
N PHE A 196 -12.43 5.47 -2.46
CA PHE A 196 -13.60 6.30 -2.42
C PHE A 196 -13.59 7.43 -3.43
N TYR A 197 -14.73 7.61 -4.06
CA TYR A 197 -14.97 8.67 -5.01
C TYR A 197 -15.87 9.72 -4.35
N SER A 198 -15.47 10.98 -4.35
CA SER A 198 -16.39 12.04 -3.96
C SER A 198 -17.46 12.23 -5.02
N ALA A 199 -18.68 12.55 -4.61
CA ALA A 199 -19.81 12.82 -5.52
C ALA A 199 -19.54 13.98 -6.52
N THR A 200 -18.52 14.80 -6.26
CA THR A 200 -18.26 16.05 -6.99
C THR A 200 -16.97 16.04 -7.81
N GLY A 201 -16.33 14.89 -8.05
CA GLY A 201 -15.15 14.92 -8.87
C GLY A 201 -14.18 13.75 -8.76
N ARG A 202 -13.02 13.93 -9.36
CA ARG A 202 -11.97 12.90 -9.44
C ARG A 202 -11.49 12.51 -8.04
N PRO A 203 -11.32 11.21 -7.76
CA PRO A 203 -10.79 10.74 -6.49
C PRO A 203 -9.36 11.24 -6.29
N SER A 204 -9.08 11.80 -5.13
CA SER A 204 -7.76 12.25 -4.74
C SER A 204 -7.52 11.99 -3.26
N ALA A 205 -6.26 11.78 -2.88
CA ALA A 205 -5.90 11.53 -1.50
C ALA A 205 -6.32 12.65 -0.56
N LEU A 206 -6.10 13.91 -0.94
CA LEU A 206 -6.54 15.06 -0.14
C LEU A 206 -8.08 15.15 0.00
N ARG A 207 -8.82 14.76 -1.04
CA ARG A 207 -10.30 14.74 -0.95
C ARG A 207 -10.80 13.63 -0.04
N GLN A 208 -10.12 12.47 -0.03
CA GLN A 208 -10.47 11.38 0.86
C GLN A 208 -10.24 11.73 2.33
N LEU A 209 -9.27 12.57 2.66
CA LEU A 209 -9.09 13.07 4.04
C LEU A 209 -10.29 13.86 4.58
N LYS A 210 -11.18 14.37 3.70
CA LYS A 210 -12.43 15.01 4.13
C LYS A 210 -13.47 14.03 4.66
N LEU A 211 -13.25 12.73 4.46
CA LEU A 211 -14.10 11.65 4.94
C LEU A 211 -13.73 11.23 6.36
N VAL A 212 -12.58 11.65 6.87
CA VAL A 212 -12.15 11.38 8.24
C VAL A 212 -13.08 12.10 9.20
N GLU A 213 -13.75 11.34 10.08
CA GLU A 213 -14.76 11.85 10.99
C GLU A 213 -14.16 12.26 12.35
N ASP A 214 -13.17 11.52 12.85
CA ASP A 214 -12.60 11.73 14.20
C ASP A 214 -11.09 11.95 14.17
N TRP A 215 -10.69 13.21 14.00
CA TRP A 215 -9.29 13.63 14.02
C TRP A 215 -8.64 13.57 15.40
N SER A 216 -9.42 13.52 16.49
CA SER A 216 -8.90 13.48 17.87
C SER A 216 -8.16 12.18 18.20
N ARG A 217 -8.37 11.13 17.41
CA ARG A 217 -7.75 9.80 17.56
C ARG A 217 -6.27 9.78 17.17
N PHE A 218 -5.78 10.79 16.43
CA PHE A 218 -4.42 10.78 15.88
C PHE A 218 -3.49 11.74 16.62
N ASP A 219 -2.49 11.19 17.33
CA ASP A 219 -1.38 11.98 17.86
C ASP A 219 -0.37 12.30 16.75
N LEU A 220 -0.61 13.43 16.07
CA LEU A 220 0.29 13.90 15.00
C LEU A 220 1.64 14.44 15.52
N ASP A 221 1.78 14.67 16.83
CA ASP A 221 3.03 15.16 17.42
C ASP A 221 4.00 13.99 17.63
N ALA A 222 3.48 12.77 17.80
CA ALA A 222 4.27 11.54 17.79
C ALA A 222 4.99 11.28 16.44
N LEU A 223 4.67 12.05 15.39
CA LEU A 223 5.26 11.93 14.06
C LEU A 223 6.39 12.92 13.79
N SER A 224 6.85 13.70 14.78
CA SER A 224 7.80 14.78 14.57
C SER A 224 9.16 14.33 13.99
N ASP A 225 9.64 13.15 14.39
CA ASP A 225 10.89 12.53 13.94
C ASP A 225 10.69 11.42 12.90
N TRP A 226 9.43 11.06 12.59
CA TRP A 226 9.11 9.96 11.67
C TRP A 226 9.67 10.17 10.24
N PRO A 227 9.68 11.40 9.65
CA PRO A 227 10.29 11.62 8.34
C PRO A 227 11.79 11.27 8.30
N ASP A 228 12.51 11.56 9.37
CA ASP A 228 13.94 11.25 9.49
C ASP A 228 14.16 9.74 9.67
N GLU A 229 13.32 9.07 10.47
CA GLU A 229 13.34 7.61 10.59
C GLU A 229 13.10 6.94 9.23
N VAL A 230 12.10 7.36 8.47
CA VAL A 230 11.82 6.81 7.13
C VAL A 230 13.02 6.97 6.20
N ALA A 231 13.62 8.16 6.14
CA ALA A 231 14.79 8.41 5.32
C ALA A 231 15.97 7.52 5.74
N HIS A 232 16.19 7.36 7.05
CA HIS A 232 17.21 6.47 7.59
C HIS A 232 16.99 5.00 7.19
N GLU A 233 15.78 4.48 7.39
CA GLU A 233 15.49 3.07 7.05
C GLU A 233 15.61 2.81 5.55
N LEU A 234 15.13 3.73 4.71
CA LEU A 234 15.31 3.62 3.25
C LEU A 234 16.78 3.71 2.84
N SER A 235 17.62 4.49 3.54
CA SER A 235 19.06 4.59 3.26
C SER A 235 19.79 3.26 3.45
N ARG A 236 19.35 2.41 4.38
CA ARG A 236 19.92 1.09 4.66
C ARG A 236 19.73 0.11 3.48
N MET A 237 18.78 0.38 2.60
CA MET A 237 18.59 -0.42 1.38
C MET A 237 19.71 -0.21 0.35
N ARG A 238 20.49 0.88 0.46
CA ARG A 238 21.62 1.23 -0.43
C ARG A 238 21.27 1.28 -1.92
N MET A 239 20.01 1.55 -2.25
CA MET A 239 19.51 1.63 -3.61
C MET A 239 19.05 3.03 -4.02
N PHE A 240 19.02 3.98 -3.09
CA PHE A 240 18.54 5.33 -3.31
C PHE A 240 19.67 6.35 -3.20
N ALA A 241 19.66 7.33 -4.09
CA ALA A 241 20.53 8.50 -3.98
C ALA A 241 20.11 9.37 -2.77
N PRO A 242 21.07 10.04 -2.09
CA PRO A 242 20.76 10.91 -0.95
C PRO A 242 19.70 11.95 -1.24
N GLU A 243 19.69 12.54 -2.45
CA GLU A 243 18.75 13.56 -2.89
C GLU A 243 17.31 13.02 -2.91
N ARG A 244 17.13 11.74 -3.28
CA ARG A 244 15.83 11.09 -3.27
C ARG A 244 15.33 10.87 -1.84
N LEU A 245 16.21 10.46 -0.94
CA LEU A 245 15.88 10.28 0.48
C LEU A 245 15.48 11.60 1.13
N ASP A 246 16.21 12.68 0.85
CA ASP A 246 15.86 14.01 1.34
C ASP A 246 14.53 14.50 0.75
N ALA A 247 14.30 14.28 -0.54
CA ALA A 247 13.01 14.59 -1.17
C ALA A 247 11.84 13.87 -0.49
N ILE A 248 11.98 12.56 -0.19
CA ILE A 248 10.96 11.78 0.54
C ILE A 248 10.73 12.41 1.92
N ARG A 249 11.79 12.65 2.68
CA ARG A 249 11.73 13.27 4.00
C ARG A 249 10.98 14.60 3.99
N VAL A 250 11.32 15.49 3.05
CA VAL A 250 10.66 16.80 2.88
C VAL A 250 9.18 16.65 2.58
N GLN A 251 8.79 15.67 1.73
CA GLN A 251 7.38 15.45 1.42
C GLN A 251 6.61 14.89 2.63
N LEU A 252 7.22 14.04 3.43
CA LEU A 252 6.59 13.53 4.65
C LEU A 252 6.35 14.64 5.69
N VAL A 253 7.31 15.54 5.88
CA VAL A 253 7.13 16.75 6.73
C VAL A 253 5.94 17.57 6.24
N LYS A 254 5.84 17.82 4.92
CA LYS A 254 4.71 18.56 4.34
C LYS A 254 3.36 17.86 4.56
N ARG A 255 3.33 16.54 4.48
CA ARG A 255 2.10 15.73 4.70
C ARG A 255 1.64 15.82 6.15
N ILE A 256 2.54 15.67 7.11
CA ILE A 256 2.22 15.83 8.54
C ILE A 256 1.69 17.25 8.79
N GLY A 257 2.36 18.29 8.24
CA GLY A 257 1.89 19.65 8.33
C GLY A 257 0.50 19.87 7.73
N MET A 258 0.19 19.17 6.63
CA MET A 258 -1.14 19.21 6.02
C MET A 258 -2.20 18.57 6.92
N LEU A 259 -1.93 17.42 7.53
CA LEU A 259 -2.86 16.77 8.47
C LEU A 259 -3.13 17.66 9.70
N ARG A 260 -2.09 18.33 10.25
CA ARG A 260 -2.26 19.27 11.37
C ARG A 260 -3.21 20.42 11.00
N ARG A 261 -3.03 21.04 9.83
CA ARG A 261 -3.92 22.10 9.34
C ARG A 261 -5.36 21.63 9.13
N ILE A 262 -5.55 20.42 8.59
CA ILE A 262 -6.89 19.85 8.43
C ILE A 262 -7.55 19.62 9.79
N ARG A 263 -6.83 19.06 10.75
CA ARG A 263 -7.31 18.86 12.12
C ARG A 263 -7.71 20.19 12.80
N GLU A 264 -7.02 21.26 12.48
CA GLU A 264 -7.31 22.61 12.98
C GLU A 264 -8.47 23.30 12.22
N GLY A 265 -9.11 22.61 11.28
CA GLY A 265 -10.28 23.10 10.55
C GLY A 265 -9.94 23.91 9.29
N GLU A 266 -8.71 23.85 8.78
CA GLU A 266 -8.38 24.50 7.53
C GLU A 266 -9.13 23.83 6.35
N VAL A 267 -9.88 24.63 5.60
CA VAL A 267 -10.62 24.14 4.43
C VAL A 267 -9.65 23.89 3.28
N LEU A 268 -9.48 22.61 2.93
CA LEU A 268 -8.64 22.21 1.81
C LEU A 268 -9.22 22.71 0.47
N ARG A 269 -8.49 23.62 -0.18
CA ARG A 269 -8.71 23.96 -1.59
C ARG A 269 -7.79 23.05 -2.43
N VAL A 270 -8.36 22.00 -2.98
CA VAL A 270 -7.62 21.12 -3.90
C VAL A 270 -7.59 21.80 -5.27
N SER A 271 -6.49 22.47 -5.57
CA SER A 271 -6.23 23.11 -6.87
C SER A 271 -5.07 22.42 -7.56
N GLY A 272 -5.25 22.08 -8.84
CA GLY A 272 -4.19 21.50 -9.68
C GLY A 272 -4.55 20.15 -10.29
N PRO A 273 -3.77 19.68 -11.29
CA PRO A 273 -3.99 18.39 -11.93
C PRO A 273 -3.65 17.25 -10.96
N ILE A 274 -4.58 16.30 -10.85
CA ILE A 274 -4.38 15.07 -10.10
C ILE A 274 -3.56 14.13 -10.98
N ARG A 275 -2.47 13.56 -10.42
CA ARG A 275 -1.67 12.56 -11.09
C ARG A 275 -2.47 11.26 -11.21
N ASN A 276 -2.78 10.82 -12.41
CA ASN A 276 -3.45 9.55 -12.64
C ASN A 276 -2.48 8.47 -13.13
N LYS A 277 -2.92 7.20 -13.07
CA LYS A 277 -2.09 6.05 -13.46
C LYS A 277 -1.71 6.10 -14.95
N THR A 278 -2.52 6.72 -15.79
CA THR A 278 -2.29 6.87 -17.23
C THR A 278 -1.12 7.81 -17.51
N ASP A 279 -1.01 8.95 -16.79
CA ASP A 279 0.12 9.87 -16.94
C ASP A 279 1.46 9.23 -16.53
N LEU A 280 1.42 8.27 -15.60
CA LEU A 280 2.60 7.48 -15.21
C LEU A 280 3.01 6.48 -16.27
N MET A 281 2.06 5.79 -16.89
CA MET A 281 2.32 4.80 -17.95
C MET A 281 2.81 5.48 -19.23
N ASP A 282 2.27 6.65 -19.58
CA ASP A 282 2.70 7.43 -20.74
C ASP A 282 4.13 7.94 -20.57
N ARG A 283 4.49 8.44 -19.36
CA ARG A 283 5.87 8.85 -19.04
C ARG A 283 6.84 7.68 -18.99
N PHE A 284 6.41 6.53 -18.48
CA PHE A 284 7.23 5.31 -18.48
C PHE A 284 7.50 4.85 -19.92
N GLY A 285 6.48 4.90 -20.78
CA GLY A 285 6.60 4.63 -22.22
C GLY A 285 7.51 5.63 -22.95
N GLU A 286 7.48 6.91 -22.60
CA GLU A 286 8.39 7.93 -23.13
C GLU A 286 9.84 7.75 -22.65
N THR A 287 10.04 7.41 -21.38
CA THR A 287 11.36 7.17 -20.80
C THR A 287 11.98 5.90 -21.37
N LEU A 288 11.20 4.83 -21.54
CA LEU A 288 11.64 3.61 -22.25
C LEU A 288 12.02 3.91 -23.69
N ARG A 289 11.24 4.69 -24.44
CA ARG A 289 11.55 5.09 -25.83
C ARG A 289 12.80 5.95 -25.90
N LYS A 290 13.01 6.88 -24.97
CA LYS A 290 14.25 7.67 -24.88
C LYS A 290 15.48 6.80 -24.59
N ASN A 291 15.36 5.86 -23.64
CA ASN A 291 16.49 4.99 -23.27
C ASN A 291 16.81 3.94 -24.35
N LEU A 292 15.81 3.48 -25.11
CA LEU A 292 16.01 2.59 -26.26
C LEU A 292 16.57 3.36 -27.45
N GLY A 293 16.12 4.60 -27.68
CA GLY A 293 16.65 5.45 -28.79
C GLY A 293 18.09 5.94 -28.54
N GLN A 294 18.58 6.00 -27.32
CA GLN A 294 19.98 6.30 -27.01
C GLN A 294 20.91 5.08 -27.21
N ARG A 295 20.42 3.84 -27.13
CA ARG A 295 21.20 2.64 -27.43
C ARG A 295 21.38 2.38 -28.92
N ASP A 296 20.50 2.87 -29.79
CA ASP A 296 20.61 2.78 -31.24
C ASP A 296 21.55 3.85 -31.85
N GLY A 297 21.97 4.84 -31.07
CA GLY A 297 22.94 5.86 -31.45
C GLY A 297 24.39 5.37 -31.47
N ASP A 298 24.74 4.36 -30.68
CA ASP A 298 26.10 3.82 -30.55
C ASP A 298 26.37 2.57 -31.42
N ALA A 299 25.36 2.07 -32.14
CA ALA A 299 25.47 0.86 -32.97
C ALA A 299 25.35 1.14 -34.49
N ARG A 300 25.87 2.28 -34.97
CA ARG A 300 26.03 2.53 -36.42
C ARG A 300 27.45 2.29 -36.87
N SER A 301 27.85 1.02 -36.95
CA SER A 301 28.81 0.55 -37.95
C SER A 301 28.80 -0.98 -38.03
N VAL A 302 27.80 -1.59 -38.62
CA VAL A 302 27.90 -2.82 -39.46
C VAL A 302 26.55 -2.94 -40.19
N GLY A 303 26.64 -2.90 -41.54
CA GLY A 303 25.47 -2.98 -42.41
C GLY A 303 24.92 -4.40 -42.52
N THR A 304 23.63 -4.47 -42.78
CA THR A 304 23.00 -5.28 -43.85
C THR A 304 21.49 -5.33 -43.66
N GLY A 305 20.75 -4.95 -44.69
CA GLY A 305 19.49 -5.46 -45.23
C GLY A 305 18.20 -5.56 -44.41
N PRO A 306 17.08 -5.12 -45.01
CA PRO A 306 15.77 -5.21 -44.36
C PRO A 306 15.12 -6.56 -44.68
N ASP A 307 14.87 -7.40 -43.66
CA ASP A 307 13.83 -8.45 -43.65
C ASP A 307 13.93 -9.28 -42.36
N ALA A 308 13.20 -8.91 -41.33
CA ALA A 308 12.78 -9.83 -40.22
C ALA A 308 11.99 -9.11 -39.12
N LEU A 309 10.90 -8.43 -39.47
CA LEU A 309 9.96 -7.91 -38.41
C LEU A 309 8.52 -8.12 -38.86
N SER A 310 8.11 -9.37 -38.93
CA SER A 310 6.69 -9.72 -39.01
C SER A 310 6.43 -11.18 -38.63
N ARG A 311 6.72 -11.57 -37.41
CA ARG A 311 6.18 -12.83 -36.81
C ARG A 311 6.46 -12.82 -35.31
N HIS A 312 5.64 -12.17 -34.50
CA HIS A 312 5.43 -12.45 -33.07
C HIS A 312 4.40 -11.48 -32.45
N LEU A 313 3.21 -11.45 -33.05
CA LEU A 313 2.01 -10.94 -32.38
C LEU A 313 0.87 -11.88 -32.79
N ASN A 314 0.78 -13.01 -32.12
CA ASN A 314 -0.40 -13.87 -31.96
C ASN A 314 0.01 -15.20 -31.33
N ARG A 315 0.05 -15.22 -30.03
CA ARG A 315 -0.31 -16.36 -29.16
C ARG A 315 -0.49 -15.88 -27.74
#